data_641a08c8bf3746e2822d43fddbbd59d4
#
_entry.id   641a08c8bf3746e2822d43fddbbd59d4
#
_cell.length_a   1.000
_cell.length_b   1.000
_cell.length_c   1.000
_cell.angle_alpha   90.00
_cell.angle_beta   90.00
_cell.angle_gamma   90.00
#
_symmetry.space_group_name_H-M   'P 1'
#
loop_
_entity.id
_entity.type
_entity.pdbx_description
1 polymer ?
#
loop_
_entity_poly.entity_id
_entity_poly.type
_entity_poly.pdbx_seq_one_letter_code
_entity_poly.pdbx_strand_id
1 'polypeptide(L)'
;MKTLIKTAYVVLILLCSLNYAKAQLQNQYSTVTTGAAFLLISPDARNSGVGEAGTGLISDANSNYINGAKLSFANKTGISVSYVPWMREIDKSLHLGNLNAYHKLNDKEVIGVSLKYFDQGNINFRDENGGLLQQYNANEFAIDGTYSRKFGDNFAIALTGRFIRSDLGNGTFNGLQVNPVNAYAADISLYSENTLNNSRYAWGVSLTNVGTKLKYSSSPGGESFLPMNLRIGGGYTLLKNQSNSLTFLVDVNKLMVPTPPRYKLDANGIATNEIEKGKDPNRSVPSALFTSLFDAPGGFREEISEFTIAGGMEFAYMNQFFLRTGYFYEDPEKGNRQHVSVGLGLKVKTFQFDMSYIAPTARRYVLKNGIKFTLSYAID
;
A
#
# COMPACT_ATOMS: atom_id res chain seq x y z
N MET A 1 -0.64 -30.20 -44.24
CA MET A 1 -0.68 -30.05 -42.79
C MET A 1 0.64 -29.63 -42.16
N LYS A 2 1.76 -30.34 -42.38
CA LYS A 2 3.09 -30.01 -41.82
C LYS A 2 3.63 -28.62 -42.27
N THR A 3 3.34 -28.18 -43.48
CA THR A 3 3.77 -26.87 -44.01
C THR A 3 3.00 -25.72 -43.36
N LEU A 4 1.70 -25.86 -43.18
CA LEU A 4 0.84 -24.85 -42.48
C LEU A 4 1.27 -24.61 -41.02
N ILE A 5 1.66 -25.69 -40.31
CA ILE A 5 2.12 -25.59 -38.93
C ILE A 5 3.47 -24.85 -38.87
N LYS A 6 4.39 -25.12 -39.80
CA LYS A 6 5.68 -24.39 -39.87
C LYS A 6 5.47 -22.92 -40.20
N THR A 7 4.54 -22.54 -41.07
CA THR A 7 4.25 -21.16 -41.38
C THR A 7 3.61 -20.43 -40.21
N ALA A 8 2.72 -21.10 -39.46
CA ALA A 8 2.14 -20.55 -38.24
C ALA A 8 3.19 -20.31 -37.14
N TYR A 9 4.16 -21.20 -36.97
CA TYR A 9 5.28 -21.01 -36.03
C TYR A 9 6.18 -19.84 -36.41
N VAL A 10 6.51 -19.68 -37.70
CA VAL A 10 7.32 -18.54 -38.19
C VAL A 10 6.59 -17.22 -38.02
N VAL A 11 5.29 -17.17 -38.27
CA VAL A 11 4.47 -15.96 -38.03
C VAL A 11 4.36 -15.63 -36.54
N LEU A 12 4.24 -16.64 -35.67
CA LEU A 12 4.21 -16.45 -34.21
C LEU A 12 5.55 -15.91 -33.69
N ILE A 13 6.68 -16.44 -34.21
CA ILE A 13 8.04 -15.96 -33.84
C ILE A 13 8.26 -14.53 -34.35
N LEU A 14 7.81 -14.20 -35.57
CA LEU A 14 7.86 -12.83 -36.12
C LEU A 14 6.97 -11.86 -35.33
N LEU A 15 5.79 -12.26 -34.89
CA LEU A 15 4.93 -11.46 -34.02
C LEU A 15 5.52 -11.25 -32.62
N CYS A 16 6.23 -12.24 -32.08
CA CYS A 16 6.97 -12.08 -30.82
C CYS A 16 8.20 -11.15 -30.97
N SER A 17 8.90 -11.20 -32.11
CA SER A 17 10.07 -10.34 -32.34
C SER A 17 9.72 -8.86 -32.58
N LEU A 18 8.53 -8.56 -33.09
CA LEU A 18 8.05 -7.18 -33.29
C LEU A 18 7.83 -6.43 -31.96
N ASN A 19 7.68 -7.13 -30.86
CA ASN A 19 7.54 -6.50 -29.53
C ASN A 19 8.89 -6.08 -28.92
N TYR A 20 10.03 -6.60 -29.41
CA TYR A 20 11.35 -6.21 -28.91
C TYR A 20 11.90 -4.92 -29.58
N ALA A 21 11.35 -4.48 -30.69
CA ALA A 21 11.84 -3.30 -31.43
C ALA A 21 11.29 -1.97 -30.89
N LYS A 22 10.37 -1.97 -29.89
CA LYS A 22 9.86 -0.74 -29.25
C LYS A 22 10.69 -0.27 -28.04
N ALA A 23 11.86 -0.86 -27.80
CA ALA A 23 12.63 -0.69 -26.59
C ALA A 23 13.49 0.59 -26.53
N GLN A 24 13.32 1.57 -27.39
CA GLN A 24 14.21 2.75 -27.39
C GLN A 24 13.54 4.13 -27.48
N LEU A 25 12.24 4.21 -27.34
CA LEU A 25 11.62 5.46 -26.89
C LEU A 25 11.37 5.30 -25.40
N GLN A 26 12.37 5.60 -24.61
CA GLN A 26 12.27 5.69 -23.16
C GLN A 26 11.25 6.79 -22.85
N ASN A 27 9.98 6.42 -22.77
CA ASN A 27 8.98 7.25 -22.12
C ASN A 27 9.38 7.30 -20.65
N GLN A 28 10.15 8.28 -20.29
CA GLN A 28 10.58 8.51 -18.92
C GLN A 28 9.35 9.03 -18.17
N TYR A 29 8.56 8.11 -17.60
CA TYR A 29 7.46 8.48 -16.73
C TYR A 29 8.02 9.03 -15.42
N SER A 30 7.31 10.02 -14.88
CA SER A 30 7.68 10.58 -13.59
C SER A 30 7.15 9.69 -12.47
N THR A 31 8.05 9.22 -11.60
CA THR A 31 7.65 8.44 -10.42
C THR A 31 7.01 9.38 -9.40
N VAL A 32 5.83 8.99 -8.91
CA VAL A 32 5.13 9.73 -7.86
C VAL A 32 5.82 9.50 -6.52
N THR A 33 6.20 10.59 -5.84
CA THR A 33 6.85 10.54 -4.53
C THR A 33 6.00 11.20 -3.46
N THR A 34 6.04 10.66 -2.24
CA THR A 34 5.27 11.16 -1.10
C THR A 34 6.13 11.20 0.16
N GLY A 35 5.80 12.08 1.08
CA GLY A 35 6.33 12.01 2.45
C GLY A 35 5.63 10.88 3.22
N ALA A 36 6.23 10.45 4.34
CA ALA A 36 5.72 9.40 5.22
C ALA A 36 5.29 8.11 4.46
N ALA A 37 6.11 7.67 3.50
CA ALA A 37 5.82 6.51 2.65
C ALA A 37 5.62 5.20 3.44
N PHE A 38 6.07 5.13 4.70
CA PHE A 38 5.85 4.00 5.58
C PHE A 38 4.37 3.66 5.79
N LEU A 39 3.47 4.64 5.59
CA LEU A 39 2.03 4.45 5.67
C LEU A 39 1.50 3.47 4.60
N LEU A 40 2.18 3.35 3.46
CA LEU A 40 1.82 2.42 2.37
C LEU A 40 2.31 0.98 2.61
N ILE A 41 3.18 0.75 3.59
CA ILE A 41 3.67 -0.60 3.88
C ILE A 41 2.55 -1.39 4.55
N SER A 42 2.12 -2.49 3.91
CA SER A 42 1.17 -3.42 4.52
C SER A 42 1.77 -4.04 5.79
N PRO A 43 1.17 -3.83 6.97
CA PRO A 43 1.81 -4.23 8.22
C PRO A 43 1.57 -5.69 8.59
N ASP A 44 0.52 -6.33 8.09
CA ASP A 44 0.11 -7.65 8.54
C ASP A 44 0.44 -8.77 7.55
N ALA A 45 0.65 -9.98 8.12
CA ALA A 45 1.01 -11.16 7.35
C ALA A 45 -0.16 -11.72 6.53
N ARG A 46 -1.41 -11.60 7.00
CA ARG A 46 -2.57 -12.14 6.32
C ARG A 46 -2.83 -11.41 5.00
N ASN A 47 -2.90 -10.07 5.03
CA ASN A 47 -3.08 -9.26 3.84
C ASN A 47 -1.89 -9.40 2.87
N SER A 48 -0.67 -9.40 3.40
CA SER A 48 0.54 -9.58 2.60
C SER A 48 0.58 -10.95 1.92
N GLY A 49 0.07 -12.01 2.58
CA GLY A 49 0.00 -13.36 2.02
C GLY A 49 -0.92 -13.49 0.82
N VAL A 50 -1.89 -12.60 0.65
CA VAL A 50 -2.80 -12.52 -0.51
C VAL A 50 -2.40 -11.44 -1.51
N GLY A 51 -1.12 -11.03 -1.55
CA GLY A 51 -0.63 -10.01 -2.49
C GLY A 51 -1.15 -8.61 -2.20
N GLU A 52 -1.55 -8.30 -0.97
CA GLU A 52 -2.14 -7.03 -0.54
C GLU A 52 -3.59 -6.78 -1.04
N ALA A 53 -4.26 -7.81 -1.58
CA ALA A 53 -5.66 -7.77 -2.00
C ALA A 53 -6.62 -8.04 -0.82
N GLY A 54 -6.56 -7.24 0.24
CA GLY A 54 -7.22 -7.54 1.52
C GLY A 54 -8.64 -7.04 1.69
N THR A 55 -9.16 -6.23 0.75
CA THR A 55 -10.50 -5.62 0.91
C THR A 55 -11.59 -6.69 1.06
N GLY A 56 -11.54 -7.76 0.27
CA GLY A 56 -12.53 -8.84 0.30
C GLY A 56 -12.33 -9.90 1.39
N LEU A 57 -11.22 -9.90 2.13
CA LEU A 57 -11.00 -10.83 3.24
C LEU A 57 -12.06 -10.69 4.33
N ILE A 58 -12.33 -11.78 5.07
CA ILE A 58 -13.14 -11.73 6.29
C ILE A 58 -12.50 -10.73 7.27
N SER A 59 -13.34 -9.95 7.94
CA SER A 59 -12.92 -8.85 8.81
C SER A 59 -12.23 -9.35 10.09
N ASP A 60 -11.17 -8.66 10.48
CA ASP A 60 -10.37 -8.87 11.68
C ASP A 60 -9.78 -7.55 12.21
N ALA A 61 -8.92 -7.58 13.22
CA ALA A 61 -8.31 -6.38 13.78
C ALA A 61 -7.40 -5.63 12.79
N ASN A 62 -6.77 -6.34 11.84
CA ASN A 62 -5.90 -5.73 10.82
C ASN A 62 -6.69 -5.03 9.71
N SER A 63 -8.00 -5.26 9.65
CA SER A 63 -8.88 -4.62 8.68
C SER A 63 -8.88 -3.09 8.79
N ASN A 64 -8.54 -2.53 9.96
CA ASN A 64 -8.42 -1.09 10.17
C ASN A 64 -7.44 -0.43 9.19
N TYR A 65 -6.33 -1.08 8.87
CA TYR A 65 -5.36 -0.59 7.89
C TYR A 65 -5.89 -0.57 6.45
N ILE A 66 -6.71 -1.57 6.08
CA ILE A 66 -7.18 -1.75 4.70
C ILE A 66 -8.41 -0.89 4.43
N ASN A 67 -9.40 -1.01 5.33
CA ASN A 67 -10.69 -0.35 5.23
C ASN A 67 -11.37 -0.40 6.60
N GLY A 68 -11.44 0.74 7.30
CA GLY A 68 -11.98 0.82 8.67
C GLY A 68 -13.44 0.38 8.80
N ALA A 69 -14.24 0.47 7.73
CA ALA A 69 -15.64 0.06 7.76
C ALA A 69 -15.81 -1.47 7.93
N LYS A 70 -14.80 -2.26 7.59
CA LYS A 70 -14.78 -3.71 7.82
C LYS A 70 -14.89 -4.06 9.30
N LEU A 71 -14.40 -3.22 10.21
CA LEU A 71 -14.46 -3.48 11.66
C LEU A 71 -15.90 -3.73 12.15
N SER A 72 -16.90 -3.14 11.50
CA SER A 72 -18.31 -3.37 11.82
C SER A 72 -18.76 -4.81 11.59
N PHE A 73 -18.03 -5.59 10.80
CA PHE A 73 -18.32 -6.99 10.47
C PHE A 73 -17.40 -7.98 11.19
N ALA A 74 -16.45 -7.50 11.99
CA ALA A 74 -15.57 -8.34 12.80
C ALA A 74 -16.30 -8.87 14.06
N ASN A 75 -15.61 -9.67 14.88
CA ASN A 75 -16.07 -10.13 16.18
C ASN A 75 -16.34 -8.97 17.16
N LYS A 76 -16.73 -9.24 18.39
CA LYS A 76 -17.04 -8.18 19.37
C LYS A 76 -15.81 -7.36 19.76
N THR A 77 -14.70 -8.04 20.00
CA THR A 77 -13.43 -7.39 20.37
C THR A 77 -12.27 -8.12 19.70
N GLY A 78 -11.28 -7.38 19.25
CA GLY A 78 -10.06 -7.99 18.73
C GLY A 78 -8.85 -7.09 18.89
N ILE A 79 -7.69 -7.74 18.98
CA ILE A 79 -6.38 -7.12 19.03
C ILE A 79 -5.43 -7.89 18.13
N SER A 80 -4.49 -7.20 17.50
CA SER A 80 -3.42 -7.84 16.72
C SER A 80 -2.12 -7.10 16.86
N VAL A 81 -1.03 -7.86 16.83
CA VAL A 81 0.34 -7.36 16.79
C VAL A 81 1.02 -7.94 15.56
N SER A 82 1.65 -7.09 14.77
CA SER A 82 2.42 -7.50 13.60
C SER A 82 3.86 -7.01 13.68
N TYR A 83 4.77 -7.83 13.19
CA TYR A 83 6.18 -7.53 13.09
C TYR A 83 6.69 -7.81 11.67
N VAL A 84 7.30 -6.81 11.07
CA VAL A 84 7.83 -6.84 9.71
C VAL A 84 9.31 -6.47 9.75
N PRO A 85 10.22 -7.45 9.71
CA PRO A 85 11.63 -7.18 9.45
C PRO A 85 11.76 -6.51 8.08
N TRP A 86 12.33 -5.31 8.03
CA TRP A 86 12.41 -4.53 6.81
C TRP A 86 13.83 -4.49 6.27
N MET A 87 14.03 -4.76 4.99
CA MET A 87 15.32 -4.64 4.28
C MET A 87 16.56 -5.12 5.08
N ARG A 88 16.45 -6.25 5.79
CA ARG A 88 17.49 -6.77 6.71
C ARG A 88 18.85 -7.02 6.08
N GLU A 89 18.92 -7.08 4.74
CA GLU A 89 20.18 -7.19 4.00
C GLU A 89 20.96 -5.86 4.01
N ILE A 90 20.26 -4.72 4.16
CA ILE A 90 20.87 -3.39 4.26
C ILE A 90 21.25 -3.11 5.70
N ASP A 91 20.27 -3.21 6.61
CA ASP A 91 20.48 -3.05 8.06
C ASP A 91 19.51 -3.97 8.81
N LYS A 92 20.04 -4.68 9.80
CA LYS A 92 19.27 -5.63 10.62
C LYS A 92 18.35 -4.94 11.64
N SER A 93 18.56 -3.67 11.91
CA SER A 93 17.74 -2.87 12.83
C SER A 93 16.43 -2.40 12.22
N LEU A 94 16.34 -2.33 10.88
CA LEU A 94 15.15 -1.86 10.17
C LEU A 94 13.95 -2.79 10.44
N HIS A 95 12.89 -2.24 11.00
CA HIS A 95 11.66 -3.00 11.24
C HIS A 95 10.42 -2.12 11.33
N LEU A 96 9.27 -2.72 11.02
CA LEU A 96 7.97 -2.10 11.21
C LEU A 96 7.16 -2.94 12.20
N GLY A 97 6.69 -2.29 13.26
CA GLY A 97 5.73 -2.84 14.21
C GLY A 97 4.34 -2.24 13.97
N ASN A 98 3.30 -3.05 14.17
CA ASN A 98 1.94 -2.55 14.10
C ASN A 98 1.07 -3.21 15.16
N LEU A 99 0.31 -2.39 15.90
CA LEU A 99 -0.67 -2.81 16.90
C LEU A 99 -2.03 -2.30 16.45
N ASN A 100 -3.03 -3.18 16.42
CA ASN A 100 -4.42 -2.80 16.18
C ASN A 100 -5.30 -3.35 17.29
N ALA A 101 -6.32 -2.60 17.66
CA ALA A 101 -7.39 -3.07 18.54
C ALA A 101 -8.71 -2.46 18.12
N TYR A 102 -9.79 -3.17 18.34
CA TYR A 102 -11.15 -2.66 18.13
C TYR A 102 -12.12 -3.26 19.16
N HIS A 103 -13.20 -2.53 19.39
CA HIS A 103 -14.29 -2.97 20.25
C HIS A 103 -15.63 -2.50 19.70
N LYS A 104 -16.61 -3.41 19.60
CA LYS A 104 -17.99 -3.07 19.28
C LYS A 104 -18.66 -2.45 20.51
N LEU A 105 -19.14 -1.21 20.35
CA LEU A 105 -19.94 -0.52 21.35
C LEU A 105 -21.36 -1.09 21.43
N ASN A 106 -21.85 -1.50 20.27
CA ASN A 106 -23.14 -2.18 20.07
C ASN A 106 -23.15 -2.88 18.71
N ASP A 107 -24.25 -3.46 18.27
CA ASP A 107 -24.37 -4.20 17.00
C ASP A 107 -24.09 -3.36 15.75
N LYS A 108 -24.15 -2.04 15.86
CA LYS A 108 -23.98 -1.12 14.73
C LYS A 108 -22.70 -0.32 14.78
N GLU A 109 -22.13 -0.08 15.96
CA GLU A 109 -21.05 0.89 16.17
C GLU A 109 -19.82 0.23 16.74
N VAL A 110 -18.67 0.58 16.17
CA VAL A 110 -17.36 0.04 16.51
C VAL A 110 -16.35 1.17 16.60
N ILE A 111 -15.50 1.10 17.60
CA ILE A 111 -14.31 1.93 17.72
C ILE A 111 -13.07 1.07 17.48
N GLY A 112 -12.09 1.64 16.79
CA GLY A 112 -10.80 1.02 16.53
C GLY A 112 -9.67 1.98 16.82
N VAL A 113 -8.53 1.44 17.20
CA VAL A 113 -7.27 2.18 17.37
C VAL A 113 -6.14 1.41 16.73
N SER A 114 -5.15 2.12 16.17
CA SER A 114 -3.91 1.49 15.72
C SER A 114 -2.69 2.35 16.03
N LEU A 115 -1.56 1.68 16.16
CA LEU A 115 -0.23 2.26 16.24
C LEU A 115 0.66 1.54 15.23
N LYS A 116 1.20 2.29 14.28
CA LYS A 116 2.21 1.82 13.33
C LYS A 116 3.51 2.55 13.64
N TYR A 117 4.58 1.80 13.88
CA TYR A 117 5.92 2.32 14.17
C TYR A 117 6.91 1.74 13.18
N PHE A 118 7.72 2.59 12.56
CA PHE A 118 8.75 2.23 11.61
C PHE A 118 10.11 2.75 12.07
N ASP A 119 11.00 1.82 12.48
CA ASP A 119 12.40 2.11 12.75
C ASP A 119 13.18 2.00 11.43
N GLN A 120 13.79 3.11 11.02
CA GLN A 120 14.60 3.19 9.79
C GLN A 120 16.10 3.03 10.08
N GLY A 121 16.44 2.66 11.30
CA GLY A 121 17.82 2.44 11.71
C GLY A 121 18.66 3.71 11.79
N ASN A 122 19.97 3.53 11.73
CA ASN A 122 20.91 4.63 11.83
C ASN A 122 21.29 5.19 10.46
N ILE A 123 20.96 6.46 10.21
CA ILE A 123 21.40 7.22 9.04
C ILE A 123 22.72 7.93 9.37
N ASN A 124 23.72 7.70 8.55
CA ASN A 124 25.03 8.37 8.68
C ASN A 124 25.10 9.54 7.71
N PHE A 125 25.01 10.76 8.24
CA PHE A 125 25.23 11.96 7.46
C PHE A 125 26.74 12.17 7.27
N ARG A 126 27.17 12.40 6.01
CA ARG A 126 28.57 12.56 5.64
C ARG A 126 28.79 13.89 4.93
N ASP A 127 29.99 14.44 5.07
CA ASP A 127 30.44 15.60 4.31
C ASP A 127 30.81 15.22 2.84
N GLU A 128 31.18 16.21 2.05
CA GLU A 128 31.57 16.04 0.64
C GLU A 128 32.81 15.16 0.45
N ASN A 129 33.64 15.00 1.50
CA ASN A 129 34.84 14.17 1.51
C ASN A 129 34.59 12.77 2.08
N GLY A 130 33.34 12.45 2.42
CA GLY A 130 32.94 11.18 3.01
C GLY A 130 33.16 11.09 4.52
N GLY A 131 33.59 12.16 5.20
CA GLY A 131 33.71 12.24 6.65
C GLY A 131 32.35 12.12 7.34
N LEU A 132 32.28 11.39 8.46
CA LEU A 132 31.05 11.27 9.22
C LEU A 132 30.75 12.58 9.95
N LEU A 133 29.64 13.25 9.60
CA LEU A 133 29.15 14.45 10.26
C LEU A 133 28.33 14.10 11.50
N GLN A 134 27.35 13.21 11.33
CA GLN A 134 26.42 12.82 12.37
C GLN A 134 25.81 11.45 12.09
N GLN A 135 25.55 10.70 13.15
CA GLN A 135 24.69 9.50 13.13
C GLN A 135 23.34 9.87 13.74
N TYR A 136 22.26 9.49 13.08
CA TYR A 136 20.91 9.78 13.51
C TYR A 136 20.02 8.54 13.41
N ASN A 137 19.27 8.23 14.46
CA ASN A 137 18.29 7.14 14.44
C ASN A 137 16.95 7.67 13.92
N ALA A 138 16.66 7.38 12.66
CA ALA A 138 15.44 7.83 12.00
C ALA A 138 14.27 6.89 12.31
N ASN A 139 13.12 7.48 12.62
CA ASN A 139 11.91 6.73 12.89
C ASN A 139 10.67 7.50 12.48
N GLU A 140 9.60 6.74 12.21
CA GLU A 140 8.30 7.30 11.88
C GLU A 140 7.21 6.52 12.61
N PHE A 141 6.15 7.20 13.04
CA PHE A 141 4.99 6.51 13.59
C PHE A 141 3.68 7.21 13.23
N ALA A 142 2.60 6.42 13.27
CA ALA A 142 1.23 6.91 13.11
C ALA A 142 0.34 6.29 14.18
N ILE A 143 -0.57 7.11 14.72
CA ILE A 143 -1.63 6.70 15.65
C ILE A 143 -2.96 7.01 14.99
N ASP A 144 -3.83 6.01 14.92
CA ASP A 144 -5.15 6.11 14.31
C ASP A 144 -6.26 5.90 15.34
N GLY A 145 -7.33 6.68 15.20
CA GLY A 145 -8.61 6.45 15.86
C GLY A 145 -9.70 6.29 14.81
N THR A 146 -10.41 5.17 14.82
CA THR A 146 -11.44 4.82 13.83
C THR A 146 -12.80 4.69 14.51
N TYR A 147 -13.81 5.29 13.89
CA TYR A 147 -15.23 5.03 14.20
C TYR A 147 -15.89 4.42 12.97
N SER A 148 -16.54 3.28 13.15
CA SER A 148 -17.24 2.55 12.08
C SER A 148 -18.68 2.30 12.48
N ARG A 149 -19.63 2.48 11.54
CA ARG A 149 -21.06 2.27 11.77
C ARG A 149 -21.71 1.51 10.64
N LYS A 150 -22.53 0.52 11.00
CA LYS A 150 -23.41 -0.20 10.06
C LYS A 150 -24.65 0.63 9.72
N PHE A 151 -25.00 0.59 8.44
CA PHE A 151 -26.25 1.08 7.89
C PHE A 151 -27.01 -0.10 7.25
N GLY A 152 -27.96 -0.67 8.00
CA GLY A 152 -28.54 -1.96 7.69
C GLY A 152 -27.58 -3.12 8.03
N ASP A 153 -27.84 -4.30 7.46
CA ASP A 153 -27.12 -5.52 7.82
C ASP A 153 -25.81 -5.71 7.02
N ASN A 154 -25.77 -5.19 5.81
CA ASN A 154 -24.75 -5.53 4.82
C ASN A 154 -23.82 -4.38 4.43
N PHE A 155 -23.99 -3.18 4.98
CA PHE A 155 -23.22 -2.00 4.61
C PHE A 155 -22.74 -1.22 5.82
N ALA A 156 -21.50 -0.70 5.76
CA ALA A 156 -20.94 0.14 6.80
C ALA A 156 -20.10 1.27 6.22
N ILE A 157 -19.98 2.35 7.00
CA ILE A 157 -19.12 3.51 6.74
C ILE A 157 -18.18 3.67 7.93
N ALA A 158 -16.94 4.08 7.70
CA ALA A 158 -16.02 4.47 8.76
C ALA A 158 -15.29 5.77 8.44
N LEU A 159 -14.95 6.47 9.52
CA LEU A 159 -14.05 7.61 9.52
C LEU A 159 -12.88 7.29 10.43
N THR A 160 -11.67 7.61 9.97
CA THR A 160 -10.43 7.45 10.74
C THR A 160 -9.73 8.79 10.83
N GLY A 161 -9.36 9.21 12.04
CA GLY A 161 -8.43 10.30 12.27
C GLY A 161 -7.04 9.74 12.55
N ARG A 162 -6.00 10.36 11.96
CA ARG A 162 -4.62 9.91 12.05
C ARG A 162 -3.70 11.04 12.46
N PHE A 163 -2.86 10.79 13.46
CA PHE A 163 -1.68 11.59 13.78
C PHE A 163 -0.44 10.88 13.25
N ILE A 164 0.46 11.62 12.62
CA ILE A 164 1.69 11.11 12.01
C ILE A 164 2.86 11.94 12.52
N ARG A 165 3.93 11.28 12.95
CA ARG A 165 5.23 11.89 13.19
C ARG A 165 6.27 11.22 12.29
N SER A 166 7.01 12.03 11.55
CA SER A 166 8.12 11.60 10.71
C SER A 166 9.38 12.31 11.18
N ASP A 167 10.32 11.55 11.68
CA ASP A 167 11.58 11.99 12.26
C ASP A 167 12.74 11.36 11.49
N LEU A 168 13.10 12.00 10.37
CA LEU A 168 14.14 11.51 9.44
C LEU A 168 15.50 12.22 9.66
N GLY A 169 15.54 13.22 10.51
CA GLY A 169 16.74 13.97 10.82
C GLY A 169 16.43 15.22 11.64
N ASN A 170 17.41 15.64 12.43
CA ASN A 170 17.35 16.88 13.21
C ASN A 170 18.72 17.56 13.20
N GLY A 171 18.80 18.74 12.62
CA GLY A 171 20.04 19.52 12.51
C GLY A 171 20.18 20.28 11.20
N THR A 172 21.34 20.90 11.01
CA THR A 172 21.67 21.65 9.81
C THR A 172 22.66 20.85 8.96
N PHE A 173 22.25 20.51 7.72
CA PHE A 173 23.05 19.76 6.75
C PHE A 173 23.21 20.59 5.49
N ASN A 174 24.45 20.89 5.10
CA ASN A 174 24.79 21.73 3.93
C ASN A 174 23.98 23.04 3.89
N GLY A 175 23.83 23.70 5.06
CA GLY A 175 23.09 24.97 5.17
C GLY A 175 21.55 24.81 5.21
N LEU A 176 21.01 23.61 5.11
CA LEU A 176 19.58 23.33 5.20
C LEU A 176 19.23 22.80 6.59
N GLN A 177 18.28 23.47 7.25
CA GLN A 177 17.72 22.98 8.51
C GLN A 177 16.72 21.87 8.22
N VAL A 178 16.96 20.67 8.75
CA VAL A 178 16.07 19.53 8.74
C VAL A 178 15.48 19.33 10.13
N ASN A 179 14.18 19.13 10.22
CA ASN A 179 13.48 18.94 11.50
C ASN A 179 12.47 17.79 11.41
N PRO A 180 12.20 17.12 12.54
CA PRO A 180 11.04 16.22 12.65
C PRO A 180 9.73 16.94 12.35
N VAL A 181 8.81 16.25 11.66
CA VAL A 181 7.56 16.84 11.19
C VAL A 181 6.37 16.06 11.73
N ASN A 182 5.32 16.81 12.08
CA ASN A 182 4.02 16.23 12.43
C ASN A 182 3.02 16.50 11.30
N ALA A 183 2.13 15.55 11.06
CA ALA A 183 1.03 15.67 10.13
C ALA A 183 -0.26 15.07 10.70
N TYR A 184 -1.39 15.52 10.16
CA TYR A 184 -2.71 15.03 10.50
C TYR A 184 -3.40 14.59 9.23
N ALA A 185 -4.10 13.46 9.27
CA ALA A 185 -4.84 12.94 8.14
C ALA A 185 -6.19 12.36 8.57
N ALA A 186 -7.08 12.24 7.61
CA ALA A 186 -8.35 11.56 7.76
C ALA A 186 -8.53 10.53 6.64
N ASP A 187 -9.22 9.43 6.98
CA ASP A 187 -9.65 8.43 6.02
C ASP A 187 -11.18 8.31 6.03
N ILE A 188 -11.75 8.02 4.88
CA ILE A 188 -13.15 7.60 4.74
C ILE A 188 -13.19 6.24 4.06
N SER A 189 -14.03 5.35 4.59
CA SER A 189 -14.13 3.98 4.11
C SER A 189 -15.59 3.52 4.01
N LEU A 190 -15.89 2.80 2.95
CA LEU A 190 -17.16 2.16 2.68
C LEU A 190 -16.92 0.66 2.52
N TYR A 191 -17.77 -0.17 3.10
CA TYR A 191 -17.66 -1.61 2.96
C TYR A 191 -19.02 -2.27 2.96
N SER A 192 -19.16 -3.29 2.14
CA SER A 192 -20.37 -4.11 2.10
C SER A 192 -20.00 -5.58 1.97
N GLU A 193 -20.72 -6.43 2.69
CA GLU A 193 -20.66 -7.86 2.49
C GLU A 193 -22.06 -8.49 2.57
N ASN A 194 -22.24 -9.53 1.79
CA ASN A 194 -23.48 -10.31 1.74
C ASN A 194 -23.17 -11.78 1.54
N THR A 195 -24.00 -12.66 2.09
CA THR A 195 -23.92 -14.12 1.90
C THR A 195 -25.19 -14.59 1.23
N LEU A 196 -25.07 -15.23 0.08
CA LEU A 196 -26.15 -15.78 -0.71
C LEU A 196 -25.75 -17.15 -1.26
N ASN A 197 -26.61 -18.16 -1.12
CA ASN A 197 -26.44 -19.50 -1.72
C ASN A 197 -25.03 -20.09 -1.53
N ASN A 198 -24.54 -20.21 -0.30
CA ASN A 198 -23.20 -20.72 0.01
C ASN A 198 -22.04 -19.91 -0.58
N SER A 199 -22.25 -18.63 -0.86
CA SER A 199 -21.20 -17.75 -1.33
C SER A 199 -21.27 -16.42 -0.60
N ARG A 200 -20.09 -15.87 -0.21
CA ARG A 200 -19.98 -14.54 0.36
C ARG A 200 -19.38 -13.60 -0.69
N TYR A 201 -20.01 -12.45 -0.85
CA TYR A 201 -19.54 -11.36 -1.70
C TYR A 201 -19.17 -10.17 -0.81
N ALA A 202 -18.01 -9.61 -1.03
CA ALA A 202 -17.59 -8.43 -0.29
C ALA A 202 -16.95 -7.42 -1.24
N TRP A 203 -17.20 -6.13 -1.01
CA TRP A 203 -16.53 -5.05 -1.71
C TRP A 203 -16.32 -3.86 -0.78
N GLY A 204 -15.37 -3.03 -1.11
CA GLY A 204 -15.10 -1.84 -0.35
C GLY A 204 -14.37 -0.79 -1.16
N VAL A 205 -14.53 0.45 -0.70
CA VAL A 205 -13.81 1.63 -1.19
C VAL A 205 -13.22 2.33 0.02
N SER A 206 -11.97 2.74 -0.06
CA SER A 206 -11.35 3.58 0.95
C SER A 206 -10.49 4.66 0.32
N LEU A 207 -10.63 5.87 0.84
CA LEU A 207 -9.77 7.00 0.56
C LEU A 207 -9.02 7.33 1.85
N THR A 208 -7.70 7.13 1.83
CA THR A 208 -6.86 7.18 3.03
C THR A 208 -5.80 8.26 2.95
N ASN A 209 -5.31 8.70 4.11
CA ASN A 209 -4.23 9.68 4.27
C ASN A 209 -4.52 11.07 3.67
N VAL A 210 -5.78 11.49 3.58
CA VAL A 210 -6.13 12.84 3.15
C VAL A 210 -5.79 13.81 4.30
N GLY A 211 -4.73 14.60 4.14
CA GLY A 211 -4.23 15.38 5.26
C GLY A 211 -3.23 16.48 4.90
N THR A 212 -2.56 16.99 5.92
CA THR A 212 -1.59 18.08 5.79
C THR A 212 -0.36 17.64 5.01
N LYS A 213 0.31 18.57 4.32
CA LYS A 213 1.61 18.32 3.72
C LYS A 213 2.70 18.28 4.79
N LEU A 214 3.76 17.53 4.51
CA LEU A 214 4.98 17.44 5.33
C LEU A 214 6.04 18.41 4.81
N LYS A 215 6.65 19.17 5.70
CA LYS A 215 7.73 20.11 5.37
C LYS A 215 8.97 19.82 6.20
N TYR A 216 9.86 18.98 5.68
CA TYR A 216 11.06 18.53 6.39
C TYR A 216 12.16 19.58 6.45
N SER A 217 12.19 20.55 5.53
CA SER A 217 13.23 21.56 5.46
C SER A 217 12.67 22.96 5.25
N SER A 218 13.47 23.96 5.56
CA SER A 218 13.14 25.38 5.33
C SER A 218 13.18 25.79 3.87
N SER A 219 13.59 24.91 2.94
CA SER A 219 13.66 25.21 1.51
C SER A 219 12.30 25.57 0.93
N PRO A 220 12.22 26.59 0.06
CA PRO A 220 11.01 26.86 -0.72
C PRO A 220 10.63 25.64 -1.57
N GLY A 221 9.36 25.26 -1.57
CA GLY A 221 8.87 24.10 -2.35
C GLY A 221 9.19 22.73 -1.77
N GLY A 222 9.80 22.64 -0.57
CA GLY A 222 10.14 21.37 0.10
C GLY A 222 8.95 20.67 0.78
N GLU A 223 7.71 20.92 0.36
CA GLU A 223 6.53 20.28 0.91
C GLU A 223 6.21 18.99 0.17
N SER A 224 6.00 17.91 0.90
CA SER A 224 5.58 16.60 0.38
C SER A 224 4.14 16.28 0.77
N PHE A 225 3.37 15.78 -0.16
CA PHE A 225 2.04 15.22 0.15
C PHE A 225 2.17 13.97 0.99
N LEU A 226 1.20 13.73 1.88
CA LEU A 226 0.99 12.40 2.43
C LEU A 226 0.57 11.43 1.32
N PRO A 227 0.79 10.12 1.47
CA PRO A 227 0.44 9.14 0.45
C PRO A 227 -1.09 8.91 0.43
N MET A 228 -1.82 9.94 -0.01
CA MET A 228 -3.27 9.83 -0.22
C MET A 228 -3.55 8.70 -1.20
N ASN A 229 -4.35 7.72 -0.80
CA ASN A 229 -4.57 6.53 -1.60
C ASN A 229 -6.06 6.21 -1.73
N LEU A 230 -6.52 6.07 -2.96
CA LEU A 230 -7.83 5.51 -3.29
C LEU A 230 -7.66 4.01 -3.52
N ARG A 231 -8.39 3.20 -2.76
CA ARG A 231 -8.46 1.75 -2.90
C ARG A 231 -9.88 1.34 -3.23
N ILE A 232 -10.04 0.49 -4.22
CA ILE A 232 -11.29 -0.17 -4.58
C ILE A 232 -11.00 -1.65 -4.69
N GLY A 233 -11.76 -2.48 -4.00
CA GLY A 233 -11.50 -3.91 -4.05
C GLY A 233 -12.67 -4.74 -3.58
N GLY A 234 -12.49 -6.06 -3.67
CA GLY A 234 -13.51 -6.98 -3.24
C GLY A 234 -13.05 -8.43 -3.24
N GLY A 235 -13.98 -9.31 -2.90
CA GLY A 235 -13.74 -10.74 -2.84
C GLY A 235 -15.00 -11.56 -3.02
N TYR A 236 -14.78 -12.73 -3.55
CA TYR A 236 -15.79 -13.77 -3.71
C TYR A 236 -15.34 -15.03 -2.97
N THR A 237 -16.13 -15.47 -1.99
CA THR A 237 -15.85 -16.66 -1.19
C THR A 237 -16.83 -17.76 -1.52
N LEU A 238 -16.31 -18.89 -1.98
CA LEU A 238 -17.03 -20.15 -2.12
C LEU A 238 -17.02 -20.89 -0.76
N LEU A 239 -18.18 -21.08 -0.15
CA LEU A 239 -18.32 -21.84 1.08
C LEU A 239 -18.61 -23.29 0.71
N LYS A 240 -17.59 -24.17 0.76
CA LYS A 240 -17.77 -25.59 0.43
C LYS A 240 -18.62 -26.30 1.50
N ASN A 241 -18.44 -25.89 2.76
CA ASN A 241 -19.24 -26.27 3.94
C ASN A 241 -19.00 -25.19 5.02
N GLN A 242 -19.56 -25.38 6.23
CA GLN A 242 -19.43 -24.40 7.33
C GLN A 242 -17.98 -24.15 7.78
N SER A 243 -17.04 -25.02 7.43
CA SER A 243 -15.65 -24.97 7.92
C SER A 243 -14.59 -24.77 6.83
N ASN A 244 -14.93 -24.99 5.55
CA ASN A 244 -13.99 -24.92 4.44
C ASN A 244 -14.45 -23.89 3.42
N SER A 245 -13.56 -22.99 3.05
CA SER A 245 -13.86 -21.93 2.07
C SER A 245 -12.67 -21.65 1.16
N LEU A 246 -12.97 -21.13 -0.04
CA LEU A 246 -12.00 -20.61 -0.98
C LEU A 246 -12.42 -19.19 -1.36
N THR A 247 -11.56 -18.22 -1.08
CA THR A 247 -11.80 -16.81 -1.35
C THR A 247 -10.88 -16.33 -2.48
N PHE A 248 -11.46 -15.67 -3.48
CA PHE A 248 -10.75 -14.94 -4.53
C PHE A 248 -10.83 -13.44 -4.23
N LEU A 249 -9.74 -12.74 -4.44
CA LEU A 249 -9.57 -11.36 -4.03
C LEU A 249 -8.97 -10.51 -5.15
N VAL A 250 -9.43 -9.27 -5.25
CA VAL A 250 -8.84 -8.26 -6.14
C VAL A 250 -8.97 -6.88 -5.52
N ASP A 251 -7.86 -6.13 -5.52
CA ASP A 251 -7.82 -4.72 -5.12
C ASP A 251 -7.09 -3.90 -6.20
N VAL A 252 -7.56 -2.70 -6.43
CA VAL A 252 -6.93 -1.69 -7.27
C VAL A 252 -6.70 -0.45 -6.43
N ASN A 253 -5.48 0.11 -6.50
CA ASN A 253 -5.14 1.32 -5.78
C ASN A 253 -4.57 2.37 -6.72
N LYS A 254 -4.75 3.64 -6.36
CA LYS A 254 -4.10 4.78 -6.98
C LYS A 254 -3.71 5.81 -5.93
N LEU A 255 -2.47 6.30 -6.01
CA LEU A 255 -2.06 7.47 -5.23
C LEU A 255 -2.75 8.73 -5.77
N MET A 256 -3.47 9.42 -4.89
CA MET A 256 -4.22 10.63 -5.21
C MET A 256 -3.38 11.88 -4.91
N VAL A 257 -2.15 11.88 -5.41
CA VAL A 257 -1.18 12.98 -5.27
C VAL A 257 -0.68 13.42 -6.65
N PRO A 258 -0.22 14.67 -6.81
CA PRO A 258 0.19 15.16 -8.12
C PRO A 258 1.34 14.34 -8.72
N THR A 259 1.22 14.01 -10.01
CA THR A 259 2.33 13.44 -10.78
C THR A 259 3.31 14.54 -11.13
N PRO A 260 4.65 14.36 -10.90
CA PRO A 260 5.64 15.34 -11.26
C PRO A 260 5.57 15.69 -12.75
N PRO A 261 5.47 17.00 -13.11
CA PRO A 261 5.40 17.42 -14.50
C PRO A 261 6.74 17.25 -15.23
N ARG A 262 6.73 17.31 -16.54
CA ARG A 262 7.93 17.49 -17.36
C ARG A 262 8.20 18.97 -17.53
N TYR A 263 9.44 19.37 -17.23
CA TYR A 263 9.89 20.72 -17.42
C TYR A 263 10.59 20.88 -18.77
N LYS A 264 10.47 22.06 -19.38
CA LYS A 264 11.23 22.43 -20.57
C LYS A 264 12.72 22.39 -20.27
N LEU A 265 13.51 21.93 -21.22
CA LEU A 265 14.95 21.97 -21.16
C LEU A 265 15.44 23.27 -21.82
N ASP A 266 16.48 23.88 -21.25
CA ASP A 266 17.20 24.98 -21.89
C ASP A 266 18.13 24.48 -23.01
N ALA A 267 18.87 25.40 -23.65
CA ALA A 267 19.79 25.07 -24.73
C ALA A 267 20.93 24.11 -24.31
N ASN A 268 21.20 23.97 -23.02
CA ASN A 268 22.23 23.11 -22.45
C ASN A 268 21.65 21.74 -21.97
N GLY A 269 20.33 21.52 -22.14
CA GLY A 269 19.64 20.30 -21.67
C GLY A 269 19.31 20.33 -20.18
N ILE A 270 19.38 21.49 -19.51
CA ILE A 270 19.04 21.65 -18.09
C ILE A 270 17.56 21.98 -17.97
N ALA A 271 16.86 21.31 -17.02
CA ALA A 271 15.47 21.58 -16.75
C ALA A 271 15.24 23.01 -16.25
N THR A 272 14.32 23.71 -16.89
CA THR A 272 13.86 25.06 -16.49
C THR A 272 12.73 24.97 -15.47
N ASN A 273 12.19 26.09 -15.01
CA ASN A 273 10.99 26.14 -14.18
C ASN A 273 9.68 26.13 -15.00
N GLU A 274 9.74 26.10 -16.33
CA GLU A 274 8.57 26.08 -17.18
C GLU A 274 8.08 24.64 -17.39
N ILE A 275 6.81 24.39 -17.10
CA ILE A 275 6.17 23.10 -17.33
C ILE A 275 5.93 22.93 -18.84
N GLU A 276 6.50 21.88 -19.43
CA GLU A 276 6.24 21.47 -20.82
C GLU A 276 4.97 20.61 -20.90
N LYS A 277 4.84 19.61 -20.00
CA LYS A 277 3.71 18.69 -19.95
C LYS A 277 3.36 18.35 -18.51
N GLY A 278 2.10 18.03 -18.30
CA GLY A 278 1.56 17.77 -16.96
C GLY A 278 0.99 19.04 -16.34
N LYS A 279 0.88 19.04 -15.04
CA LYS A 279 0.27 20.14 -14.28
C LYS A 279 1.17 20.53 -13.12
N ASP A 280 1.03 21.77 -12.62
CA ASP A 280 1.77 22.29 -11.47
C ASP A 280 1.56 21.36 -10.26
N PRO A 281 2.62 20.79 -9.67
CA PRO A 281 2.50 19.93 -8.49
C PRO A 281 2.23 20.72 -7.21
N ASN A 282 2.41 22.03 -7.23
CA ASN A 282 2.32 22.90 -6.05
C ASN A 282 0.87 23.33 -5.77
N ARG A 283 0.03 22.36 -5.40
CA ARG A 283 -1.41 22.53 -5.22
C ARG A 283 -1.83 22.34 -3.78
N SER A 284 -3.04 22.83 -3.46
CA SER A 284 -3.73 22.46 -2.22
C SER A 284 -4.13 20.98 -2.24
N VAL A 285 -4.25 20.37 -1.05
CA VAL A 285 -4.64 18.96 -0.89
C VAL A 285 -5.98 18.65 -1.57
N PRO A 286 -7.06 19.45 -1.40
CA PRO A 286 -8.31 19.19 -2.12
C PRO A 286 -8.17 19.24 -3.64
N SER A 287 -7.39 20.20 -4.17
CA SER A 287 -7.14 20.28 -5.62
C SER A 287 -6.37 19.05 -6.12
N ALA A 288 -5.33 18.63 -5.40
CA ALA A 288 -4.54 17.46 -5.75
C ALA A 288 -5.40 16.19 -5.82
N LEU A 289 -6.29 16.01 -4.84
CA LEU A 289 -7.16 14.84 -4.75
C LEU A 289 -8.00 14.62 -6.02
N PHE A 290 -8.55 15.69 -6.62
CA PHE A 290 -9.37 15.56 -7.83
C PHE A 290 -8.54 15.60 -9.11
N THR A 291 -7.45 16.34 -9.14
CA THR A 291 -6.67 16.53 -10.37
C THR A 291 -5.67 15.43 -10.66
N SER A 292 -5.27 14.64 -9.64
CA SER A 292 -4.35 13.50 -9.78
C SER A 292 -4.91 12.34 -10.62
N LEU A 293 -6.16 12.40 -11.03
CA LEU A 293 -6.75 11.46 -11.98
C LEU A 293 -6.46 11.81 -13.45
N PHE A 294 -5.90 13.02 -13.72
CA PHE A 294 -5.75 13.55 -15.08
C PHE A 294 -4.54 14.49 -15.20
N ASP A 295 -3.44 14.25 -14.46
CA ASP A 295 -2.30 15.17 -14.44
C ASP A 295 -0.99 14.58 -14.94
N ALA A 296 -0.97 13.30 -15.27
CA ALA A 296 0.22 12.65 -15.81
C ALA A 296 0.73 13.28 -17.12
N PRO A 297 2.01 13.64 -17.22
CA PRO A 297 2.59 14.32 -18.40
C PRO A 297 2.49 13.50 -19.70
N GLY A 298 2.50 12.17 -19.61
CA GLY A 298 2.33 11.26 -20.75
C GLY A 298 0.89 11.00 -21.12
N GLY A 299 -0.08 11.71 -20.47
CA GLY A 299 -1.51 11.60 -20.73
C GLY A 299 -2.12 10.29 -20.22
N PHE A 300 -3.24 9.88 -20.80
CA PHE A 300 -4.07 8.76 -20.33
C PHE A 300 -3.30 7.43 -20.15
N ARG A 301 -2.32 7.16 -21.02
CA ARG A 301 -1.52 5.93 -20.92
C ARG A 301 -0.66 5.92 -19.66
N GLU A 302 -0.02 7.05 -19.33
CA GLU A 302 0.76 7.18 -18.10
C GLU A 302 -0.14 7.17 -16.88
N GLU A 303 -1.33 7.77 -16.97
CA GLU A 303 -2.33 7.78 -15.91
C GLU A 303 -2.77 6.37 -15.50
N ILE A 304 -2.99 5.47 -16.49
CA ILE A 304 -3.31 4.06 -16.22
C ILE A 304 -2.13 3.34 -15.54
N SER A 305 -0.89 3.67 -15.88
CA SER A 305 0.31 3.08 -15.27
C SER A 305 0.48 3.44 -13.79
N GLU A 306 -0.25 4.43 -13.27
CA GLU A 306 -0.24 4.80 -11.86
C GLU A 306 -1.13 3.92 -10.97
N PHE A 307 -1.97 3.10 -11.58
CA PHE A 307 -2.77 2.13 -10.83
C PHE A 307 -1.92 0.91 -10.45
N THR A 308 -1.99 0.54 -9.19
CA THR A 308 -1.47 -0.75 -8.72
C THR A 308 -2.60 -1.76 -8.62
N ILE A 309 -2.31 -3.00 -8.96
CA ILE A 309 -3.29 -4.09 -8.98
C ILE A 309 -2.78 -5.22 -8.07
N ALA A 310 -3.65 -5.69 -7.21
CA ALA A 310 -3.40 -6.82 -6.34
C ALA A 310 -4.43 -7.92 -6.58
N GLY A 311 -3.99 -9.15 -6.68
CA GLY A 311 -4.86 -10.30 -6.79
C GLY A 311 -4.42 -11.42 -5.85
N GLY A 312 -5.37 -12.12 -5.23
CA GLY A 312 -5.01 -13.16 -4.28
C GLY A 312 -6.09 -14.21 -4.04
N MET A 313 -5.68 -15.24 -3.32
CA MET A 313 -6.56 -16.33 -2.88
C MET A 313 -6.24 -16.71 -1.43
N GLU A 314 -7.30 -17.02 -0.67
CA GLU A 314 -7.22 -17.61 0.66
C GLU A 314 -8.04 -18.91 0.68
N PHE A 315 -7.40 -20.03 0.98
CA PHE A 315 -8.06 -21.29 1.28
C PHE A 315 -8.08 -21.51 2.78
N ALA A 316 -9.28 -21.67 3.35
CA ALA A 316 -9.47 -22.01 4.75
C ALA A 316 -9.92 -23.47 4.89
N TYR A 317 -9.22 -24.23 5.72
CA TYR A 317 -9.53 -25.60 6.08
C TYR A 317 -9.91 -25.68 7.56
N MET A 318 -11.11 -26.20 7.84
CA MET A 318 -11.69 -26.32 9.20
C MET A 318 -11.75 -24.99 9.97
N ASN A 319 -11.71 -23.83 9.28
CA ASN A 319 -11.56 -22.49 9.90
C ASN A 319 -10.37 -22.40 10.87
N GLN A 320 -9.39 -23.28 10.73
CA GLN A 320 -8.19 -23.36 11.57
C GLN A 320 -6.91 -23.18 10.77
N PHE A 321 -6.81 -23.79 9.59
CA PHE A 321 -5.62 -23.69 8.74
C PHE A 321 -5.94 -22.82 7.54
N PHE A 322 -5.04 -21.89 7.24
CA PHE A 322 -5.18 -20.96 6.13
C PHE A 322 -3.96 -21.04 5.23
N LEU A 323 -4.21 -21.24 3.94
CA LEU A 323 -3.19 -21.16 2.90
C LEU A 323 -3.53 -19.99 1.99
N ARG A 324 -2.53 -19.15 1.69
CA ARG A 324 -2.69 -17.93 0.90
C ARG A 324 -1.66 -17.82 -0.19
N THR A 325 -2.05 -17.23 -1.28
CA THR A 325 -1.13 -16.80 -2.34
C THR A 325 -1.67 -15.54 -2.98
N GLY A 326 -0.78 -14.73 -3.54
CA GLY A 326 -1.18 -13.52 -4.22
C GLY A 326 -0.08 -12.93 -5.09
N TYR A 327 -0.46 -11.96 -5.88
CA TYR A 327 0.42 -11.20 -6.75
C TYR A 327 0.09 -9.72 -6.65
N PHE A 328 1.12 -8.91 -6.48
CA PHE A 328 1.05 -7.45 -6.50
C PHE A 328 1.77 -6.93 -7.72
N TYR A 329 1.13 -6.03 -8.45
CA TYR A 329 1.67 -5.40 -9.64
C TYR A 329 1.65 -3.87 -9.54
N GLU A 330 2.79 -3.25 -9.78
CA GLU A 330 2.97 -1.83 -10.03
C GLU A 330 3.81 -1.67 -11.28
N ASP A 331 3.46 -0.67 -12.11
CA ASP A 331 4.15 -0.43 -13.37
C ASP A 331 5.65 -0.20 -13.17
N PRO A 332 6.54 -0.81 -14.01
CA PRO A 332 7.98 -0.65 -13.91
C PRO A 332 8.49 0.79 -13.91
N GLU A 333 7.77 1.71 -14.53
CA GLU A 333 8.14 3.12 -14.62
C GLU A 333 7.54 3.98 -13.49
N LYS A 334 6.63 3.40 -12.65
CA LYS A 334 5.97 4.11 -11.55
C LYS A 334 6.41 3.69 -10.15
N GLY A 335 7.22 2.65 -10.02
CA GLY A 335 7.72 2.17 -8.73
C GLY A 335 8.23 0.73 -8.81
N ASN A 336 7.77 -0.03 -9.82
CA ASN A 336 8.23 -1.38 -10.12
C ASN A 336 8.10 -2.38 -8.96
N ARG A 337 7.12 -2.18 -8.07
CA ARG A 337 6.84 -3.14 -7.00
C ARG A 337 6.03 -4.29 -7.58
N GLN A 338 6.70 -5.38 -7.88
CA GLN A 338 6.08 -6.60 -8.38
C GLN A 338 6.55 -7.77 -7.53
N HIS A 339 5.62 -8.50 -6.94
CA HIS A 339 5.97 -9.64 -6.11
C HIS A 339 4.87 -10.70 -6.10
N VAL A 340 5.29 -11.94 -5.95
CA VAL A 340 4.44 -13.05 -5.53
C VAL A 340 4.51 -13.18 -4.02
N SER A 341 3.43 -13.51 -3.39
CA SER A 341 3.37 -13.80 -1.96
C SER A 341 2.75 -15.15 -1.68
N VAL A 342 3.18 -15.74 -0.57
CA VAL A 342 2.56 -16.91 0.02
C VAL A 342 2.36 -16.65 1.51
N GLY A 343 1.29 -17.23 2.08
CA GLY A 343 0.96 -17.05 3.49
C GLY A 343 0.40 -18.32 4.10
N LEU A 344 0.71 -18.50 5.38
CA LEU A 344 0.16 -19.56 6.22
C LEU A 344 -0.51 -18.93 7.43
N GLY A 345 -1.62 -19.51 7.88
CA GLY A 345 -2.32 -19.11 9.09
C GLY A 345 -2.74 -20.32 9.91
N LEU A 346 -2.66 -20.19 11.21
CA LEU A 346 -3.15 -21.17 12.17
C LEU A 346 -4.01 -20.47 13.20
N LYS A 347 -5.27 -20.89 13.32
CA LYS A 347 -6.21 -20.41 14.34
C LYS A 347 -6.48 -21.50 15.36
N VAL A 348 -6.22 -21.18 16.62
CA VAL A 348 -6.49 -22.05 17.76
C VAL A 348 -7.38 -21.30 18.75
N LYS A 349 -8.64 -21.68 18.83
CA LYS A 349 -9.67 -20.96 19.63
C LYS A 349 -9.76 -19.48 19.19
N THR A 350 -9.44 -18.58 20.08
CA THR A 350 -9.49 -17.13 19.91
C THR A 350 -8.20 -16.53 19.34
N PHE A 351 -7.10 -17.30 19.31
CA PHE A 351 -5.81 -16.86 18.78
C PHE A 351 -5.62 -17.28 17.34
N GLN A 352 -5.06 -16.40 16.53
CA GLN A 352 -4.63 -16.70 15.18
C GLN A 352 -3.21 -16.20 14.97
N PHE A 353 -2.34 -17.08 14.48
CA PHE A 353 -0.98 -16.75 14.04
C PHE A 353 -0.92 -16.82 12.52
N ASP A 354 -0.41 -15.78 11.91
CA ASP A 354 -0.21 -15.69 10.47
C ASP A 354 1.26 -15.39 10.15
N MET A 355 1.77 -16.01 9.10
CA MET A 355 3.08 -15.75 8.53
C MET A 355 2.94 -15.59 7.03
N SER A 356 3.69 -14.67 6.44
CA SER A 356 3.78 -14.54 4.99
C SER A 356 5.22 -14.33 4.54
N TYR A 357 5.47 -14.76 3.30
CA TYR A 357 6.71 -14.56 2.58
C TYR A 357 6.42 -13.85 1.26
N ILE A 358 7.17 -12.78 0.99
CA ILE A 358 7.08 -11.97 -0.21
C ILE A 358 8.33 -12.22 -1.04
N ALA A 359 8.14 -12.67 -2.29
CA ALA A 359 9.20 -12.91 -3.27
C ALA A 359 9.08 -11.89 -4.41
N PRO A 360 10.00 -10.92 -4.51
CA PRO A 360 10.02 -9.97 -5.62
C PRO A 360 10.23 -10.68 -6.97
N THR A 361 9.48 -10.25 -7.98
CA THR A 361 9.60 -10.76 -9.35
C THR A 361 10.33 -9.79 -10.28
N ALA A 362 10.40 -8.50 -9.92
CA ALA A 362 11.09 -7.48 -10.68
C ALA A 362 12.60 -7.47 -10.41
N ARG A 363 13.44 -7.46 -11.47
CA ARG A 363 14.90 -7.51 -11.37
C ARG A 363 15.58 -6.36 -10.61
N ARG A 364 14.92 -5.21 -10.47
CA ARG A 364 15.45 -4.00 -9.80
C ARG A 364 14.67 -3.64 -8.55
N TYR A 365 13.94 -4.58 -7.98
CA TYR A 365 13.18 -4.31 -6.78
C TYR A 365 14.10 -4.25 -5.56
N VAL A 366 14.05 -3.15 -4.83
CA VAL A 366 14.92 -2.89 -3.67
C VAL A 366 14.57 -3.78 -2.48
N LEU A 367 13.29 -4.15 -2.36
CA LEU A 367 12.81 -5.03 -1.29
C LEU A 367 13.05 -6.48 -1.68
N LYS A 368 14.14 -7.06 -1.18
CA LYS A 368 14.38 -8.49 -1.28
C LYS A 368 13.65 -9.22 -0.14
N ASN A 369 13.02 -10.35 -0.48
CA ASN A 369 12.51 -11.38 0.43
C ASN A 369 12.03 -10.90 1.81
N GLY A 370 10.75 -10.53 1.90
CA GLY A 370 10.15 -10.07 3.14
C GLY A 370 9.37 -11.17 3.86
N ILE A 371 9.69 -11.44 5.13
CA ILE A 371 8.86 -12.28 6.00
C ILE A 371 8.07 -11.35 6.92
N LYS A 372 6.79 -11.66 7.15
CA LYS A 372 5.95 -10.92 8.09
C LYS A 372 5.27 -11.89 9.05
N PHE A 373 5.08 -11.44 10.26
CA PHE A 373 4.42 -12.21 11.32
C PHE A 373 3.29 -11.39 11.92
N THR A 374 2.16 -12.03 12.20
CA THR A 374 1.03 -11.40 12.89
C THR A 374 0.45 -12.39 13.90
N LEU A 375 0.22 -11.92 15.11
CA LEU A 375 -0.55 -12.60 16.14
C LEU A 375 -1.82 -11.81 16.38
N SER A 376 -2.96 -12.46 16.28
CA SER A 376 -4.27 -11.86 16.49
C SER A 376 -5.03 -12.61 17.58
N TYR A 377 -5.84 -11.87 18.33
CA TYR A 377 -6.77 -12.38 19.32
C TYR A 377 -8.14 -11.75 19.11
N ALA A 378 -9.20 -12.56 19.09
CA ALA A 378 -10.55 -12.06 18.91
C ALA A 378 -11.53 -12.83 19.79
N ILE A 379 -12.49 -12.11 20.37
CA ILE A 379 -13.59 -12.64 21.20
C ILE A 379 -14.92 -12.20 20.62
N ASP A 380 -15.90 -13.09 20.64
CA ASP A 380 -17.30 -12.82 20.30
C ASP A 380 -18.08 -12.25 21.48
#